data_8d9ea451f4d341a51f60656a3c2058b6
#
_entry.id   8d9ea451f4d341a51f60656a3c2058b6
#
_cell.length_a   1.000
_cell.length_b   1.000
_cell.length_c   1.000
_cell.angle_alpha   90.00
_cell.angle_beta   90.00
_cell.angle_gamma   90.00
#
_symmetry.space_group_name_H-M   'P 1'
#
loop_
_entity.id
_entity.type
_entity.pdbx_description
1 polymer ?
#
loop_
_entity_poly.entity_id
_entity_poly.type
_entity_poly.pdbx_seq_one_letter_code
_entity_poly.pdbx_strand_id
1 'polypeptide(L)'
;HSPYIMENGDLMLFDNGLHNQRSGGKAFRLDEENRTAQITINALLPADKYTSRMGNASILPNGNLLQCSSKTGSVMVTDKEGKVLWESVLHFAPYRAVYVPIETWDKYFKEIK
;
A
#
# COMPACT_ATOMS: atom_id res chain seq x y z
N HIS A 1 -4.81 3.19 -7.70
CA HIS A 1 -5.84 2.44 -6.97
C HIS A 1 -5.85 2.75 -5.48
N SER A 2 -7.00 2.53 -4.87
CA SER A 2 -7.20 2.60 -3.41
C SER A 2 -6.73 3.89 -2.75
N PRO A 3 -7.10 5.07 -3.27
CA PRO A 3 -6.69 6.31 -2.65
C PRO A 3 -7.40 6.52 -1.30
N TYR A 4 -6.67 7.09 -0.34
CA TYR A 4 -7.26 7.49 0.94
C TYR A 4 -6.46 8.64 1.55
N ILE A 5 -7.08 9.38 2.47
CA ILE A 5 -6.43 10.46 3.20
C ILE A 5 -5.83 9.89 4.47
N MET A 6 -4.51 10.07 4.64
CA MET A 6 -3.78 9.64 5.84
C MET A 6 -4.11 10.56 7.03
N GLU A 7 -3.78 10.12 8.23
CA GLU A 7 -4.00 10.92 9.45
C GLU A 7 -3.33 12.30 9.37
N ASN A 8 -2.17 12.38 8.72
CA ASN A 8 -1.45 13.66 8.57
C ASN A 8 -2.02 14.55 7.47
N GLY A 9 -3.08 14.12 6.77
CA GLY A 9 -3.72 14.88 5.70
C GLY A 9 -3.16 14.60 4.30
N ASP A 10 -2.09 13.84 4.18
CA ASP A 10 -1.55 13.47 2.86
C ASP A 10 -2.46 12.47 2.16
N LEU A 11 -2.45 12.48 0.84
CA LEU A 11 -3.16 11.51 0.01
C LEU A 11 -2.24 10.33 -0.30
N MET A 12 -2.63 9.13 0.13
CA MET A 12 -1.94 7.89 -0.22
C MET A 12 -2.71 7.18 -1.32
N LEU A 13 -1.98 6.62 -2.29
CA LEU A 13 -2.56 5.76 -3.32
C LEU A 13 -1.54 4.71 -3.77
N PHE A 14 -2.02 3.71 -4.47
CA PHE A 14 -1.17 2.74 -5.14
C PHE A 14 -1.09 3.11 -6.63
N ASP A 15 0.11 3.44 -7.09
CA ASP A 15 0.38 3.75 -8.49
C ASP A 15 0.79 2.47 -9.21
N ASN A 16 -0.03 2.04 -10.17
CA ASN A 16 0.27 0.83 -10.94
C ASN A 16 1.48 1.02 -11.86
N GLY A 17 1.79 2.24 -12.26
CA GLY A 17 2.99 2.54 -13.05
C GLY A 17 2.94 1.96 -14.45
N LEU A 18 1.84 2.17 -15.18
CA LEU A 18 1.62 1.57 -16.50
C LEU A 18 2.67 1.96 -17.53
N HIS A 19 3.20 3.19 -17.43
CA HIS A 19 4.15 3.71 -18.44
C HIS A 19 5.61 3.30 -18.16
N ASN A 20 5.95 2.95 -16.93
CA ASN A 20 7.32 2.53 -16.57
C ASN A 20 7.39 1.12 -16.01
N GLN A 21 6.25 0.43 -15.91
CA GLN A 21 6.13 -0.93 -15.39
C GLN A 21 6.71 -1.10 -13.97
N ARG A 22 6.54 -0.07 -13.13
CA ARG A 22 6.96 -0.08 -11.74
C ARG A 22 5.79 0.38 -10.86
N SER A 23 5.30 -0.53 -10.05
CA SER A 23 4.18 -0.26 -9.14
C SER A 23 4.68 0.10 -7.74
N GLY A 24 3.87 0.85 -7.00
CA GLY A 24 4.18 1.13 -5.60
C GLY A 24 3.28 2.16 -4.96
N GLY A 25 3.34 2.20 -3.62
CA GLY A 25 2.61 3.18 -2.84
C GLY A 25 3.24 4.55 -2.93
N LYS A 26 2.41 5.57 -3.09
CA LYS A 26 2.83 6.97 -3.12
C LYS A 26 1.94 7.81 -2.22
N ALA A 27 2.54 8.76 -1.53
CA ALA A 27 1.80 9.76 -0.78
C ALA A 27 2.15 11.15 -1.26
N PHE A 28 1.14 12.01 -1.26
CA PHE A 28 1.27 13.37 -1.75
C PHE A 28 0.72 14.35 -0.72
N ARG A 29 1.47 15.42 -0.48
CA ARG A 29 0.98 16.59 0.25
C ARG A 29 0.36 17.53 -0.77
N LEU A 30 -0.93 17.81 -0.59
CA LEU A 30 -1.66 18.68 -1.50
C LEU A 30 -1.68 20.10 -0.96
N ASP A 31 -1.39 21.07 -1.82
CA ASP A 31 -1.54 22.48 -1.56
C ASP A 31 -2.63 23.01 -2.49
N GLU A 32 -3.85 23.12 -1.96
CA GLU A 32 -5.00 23.53 -2.74
C GLU A 32 -4.92 24.98 -3.18
N GLU A 33 -4.31 25.84 -2.37
CA GLU A 33 -4.18 27.27 -2.68
C GLU A 33 -3.27 27.49 -3.89
N ASN A 34 -2.11 26.83 -3.90
CA ASN A 34 -1.14 26.94 -4.99
C ASN A 34 -1.35 25.90 -6.08
N ARG A 35 -2.30 24.98 -5.89
CA ARG A 35 -2.62 23.89 -6.83
C ARG A 35 -1.39 23.03 -7.15
N THR A 36 -0.61 22.70 -6.11
CA THR A 36 0.58 21.85 -6.23
C THR A 36 0.43 20.60 -5.39
N ALA A 37 1.20 19.57 -5.76
CA ALA A 37 1.31 18.33 -5.02
C ALA A 37 2.79 17.99 -4.85
N GLN A 38 3.18 17.64 -3.63
CA GLN A 38 4.54 17.23 -3.32
C GLN A 38 4.53 15.77 -2.92
N ILE A 39 5.40 14.94 -3.51
CA ILE A 39 5.55 13.54 -3.12
C ILE A 39 6.22 13.49 -1.75
N THR A 40 5.55 12.87 -0.78
CA THR A 40 6.08 12.69 0.57
C THR A 40 6.50 11.26 0.84
N ILE A 41 5.92 10.29 0.14
CA ILE A 41 6.34 8.89 0.15
C ILE A 41 6.36 8.40 -1.30
N ASN A 42 7.42 7.68 -1.66
CA ASN A 42 7.53 7.03 -2.96
C ASN A 42 8.12 5.63 -2.73
N ALA A 43 7.25 4.69 -2.38
CA ALA A 43 7.62 3.34 -2.01
C ALA A 43 7.48 2.38 -3.21
N LEU A 44 8.32 2.58 -4.23
CA LEU A 44 8.36 1.74 -5.42
C LEU A 44 8.73 0.32 -5.06
N LEU A 45 7.91 -0.64 -5.50
CA LEU A 45 8.18 -2.06 -5.33
C LEU A 45 9.29 -2.51 -6.29
N PRO A 46 9.95 -3.66 -6.00
CA PRO A 46 10.89 -4.27 -6.94
C PRO A 46 10.24 -4.49 -8.32
N ALA A 47 11.07 -4.51 -9.37
CA ALA A 47 10.59 -4.58 -10.74
C ALA A 47 9.74 -5.83 -11.04
N ASP A 48 10.01 -6.95 -10.36
CA ASP A 48 9.26 -8.19 -10.52
C ASP A 48 7.90 -8.19 -9.80
N LYS A 49 7.55 -7.10 -9.11
CA LYS A 49 6.28 -6.93 -8.41
C LYS A 49 5.35 -5.96 -9.12
N TYR A 50 5.56 -5.73 -10.40
CA TYR A 50 4.68 -4.91 -11.21
C TYR A 50 3.29 -5.54 -11.34
N THR A 51 2.25 -4.73 -11.14
CA THR A 51 0.86 -5.12 -11.39
C THR A 51 0.18 -4.03 -12.20
N SER A 52 -0.36 -4.40 -13.37
CA SER A 52 -0.97 -3.45 -14.29
C SER A 52 -2.34 -2.95 -13.83
N ARG A 53 -2.92 -3.58 -12.82
CA ARG A 53 -4.24 -3.22 -12.27
C ARG A 53 -4.38 -3.72 -10.84
N MET A 54 -5.38 -3.20 -10.13
CA MET A 54 -5.66 -3.54 -8.73
C MET A 54 -4.47 -3.19 -7.84
N GLY A 55 -4.42 -3.74 -6.66
CA GLY A 55 -3.38 -3.43 -5.68
C GLY A 55 -3.78 -2.31 -4.72
N ASN A 56 -3.06 -2.25 -3.62
CA ASN A 56 -3.22 -1.15 -2.67
C ASN A 56 -1.97 -0.96 -1.83
N ALA A 57 -1.88 0.20 -1.21
CA ALA A 57 -0.84 0.54 -0.25
C ALA A 57 -1.46 1.30 0.90
N SER A 58 -1.04 0.99 2.12
CA SER A 58 -1.47 1.70 3.31
C SER A 58 -0.33 1.82 4.30
N ILE A 59 -0.37 2.88 5.12
CA ILE A 59 0.62 3.09 6.17
C ILE A 59 0.26 2.23 7.38
N LEU A 60 1.25 1.57 7.96
CA LEU A 60 1.12 0.79 9.18
C LEU A 60 1.41 1.66 10.40
N PRO A 61 0.98 1.25 11.62
CA PRO A 61 1.22 2.03 12.83
C PRO A 61 2.69 2.35 13.09
N ASN A 62 3.62 1.49 12.66
CA ASN A 62 5.07 1.72 12.84
C ASN A 62 5.70 2.57 11.72
N GLY A 63 4.91 3.06 10.77
CA GLY A 63 5.39 3.89 9.67
C GLY A 63 5.84 3.14 8.43
N ASN A 64 5.87 1.81 8.46
CA ASN A 64 6.08 0.99 7.26
C ASN A 64 4.79 0.95 6.42
N LEU A 65 4.85 0.36 5.24
CA LEU A 65 3.71 0.21 4.36
C LEU A 65 3.32 -1.25 4.22
N LEU A 66 2.00 -1.49 4.16
CA LEU A 66 1.45 -2.74 3.67
C LEU A 66 1.10 -2.54 2.20
N GLN A 67 1.70 -3.31 1.31
CA GLN A 67 1.49 -3.19 -0.13
C GLN A 67 1.04 -4.52 -0.72
N CYS A 68 0.09 -4.45 -1.63
CA CYS A 68 -0.43 -5.61 -2.35
C CYS A 68 -0.18 -5.44 -3.85
N SER A 69 0.61 -6.33 -4.43
CA SER A 69 0.78 -6.44 -5.88
C SER A 69 -0.11 -7.57 -6.39
N SER A 70 -1.28 -7.21 -6.92
CA SER A 70 -2.34 -8.18 -7.15
C SER A 70 -1.99 -9.25 -8.17
N LYS A 71 -1.48 -8.87 -9.33
CA LYS A 71 -1.18 -9.83 -10.40
C LYS A 71 -0.04 -10.77 -10.07
N THR A 72 0.87 -10.36 -9.21
CA THR A 72 1.97 -11.23 -8.74
C THR A 72 1.60 -12.07 -7.53
N GLY A 73 0.42 -11.84 -6.94
CA GLY A 73 -0.02 -12.54 -5.75
C GLY A 73 0.71 -12.14 -4.47
N SER A 74 1.46 -11.06 -4.51
CA SER A 74 2.34 -10.69 -3.40
C SER A 74 1.68 -9.70 -2.45
N VAL A 75 1.73 -10.02 -1.16
CA VAL A 75 1.41 -9.11 -0.06
C VAL A 75 2.71 -8.85 0.70
N MET A 76 3.07 -7.59 0.84
CA MET A 76 4.39 -7.20 1.35
C MET A 76 4.27 -6.15 2.44
N VAL A 77 5.19 -6.21 3.40
CA VAL A 77 5.50 -5.06 4.25
C VAL A 77 6.78 -4.45 3.70
N THR A 78 6.75 -3.16 3.42
CA THR A 78 7.92 -2.42 2.94
C THR A 78 8.22 -1.24 3.84
N ASP A 79 9.44 -0.70 3.74
CA ASP A 79 9.70 0.63 4.28
C ASP A 79 9.13 1.72 3.36
N LYS A 80 9.33 2.98 3.70
CA LYS A 80 8.83 4.13 2.92
C LYS A 80 9.52 4.30 1.58
N GLU A 81 10.61 3.59 1.36
CA GLU A 81 11.38 3.62 0.11
C GLU A 81 11.06 2.42 -0.79
N GLY A 82 10.20 1.51 -0.31
CA GLY A 82 9.79 0.34 -1.08
C GLY A 82 10.65 -0.90 -0.86
N LYS A 83 11.60 -0.86 0.07
CA LYS A 83 12.38 -2.05 0.44
C LYS A 83 11.48 -3.07 1.09
N VAL A 84 11.45 -4.29 0.54
CA VAL A 84 10.63 -5.38 1.07
C VAL A 84 11.23 -5.91 2.37
N LEU A 85 10.47 -5.84 3.46
CA LEU A 85 10.85 -6.32 4.78
C LEU A 85 10.21 -7.67 5.09
N TRP A 86 9.07 -7.94 4.49
CA TRP A 86 8.33 -9.19 4.64
C TRP A 86 7.45 -9.39 3.41
N GLU A 87 7.27 -10.65 3.02
CA GLU A 87 6.44 -10.97 1.85
C GLU A 87 5.71 -12.30 2.06
N SER A 88 4.47 -12.35 1.61
CA SER A 88 3.71 -13.58 1.40
C SER A 88 3.25 -13.65 -0.04
N VAL A 89 3.46 -14.77 -0.71
CA VAL A 89 3.02 -14.99 -2.08
C VAL A 89 1.85 -15.96 -2.07
N LEU A 90 0.74 -15.52 -2.66
CA LEU A 90 -0.52 -16.28 -2.71
C LEU A 90 -0.66 -16.97 -4.07
N HIS A 91 -1.49 -18.02 -4.10
CA HIS A 91 -1.77 -18.76 -5.34
C HIS A 91 -2.87 -18.12 -6.19
N PHE A 92 -3.32 -16.93 -5.84
CA PHE A 92 -4.34 -16.17 -6.55
C PHE A 92 -3.96 -14.68 -6.55
N ALA A 93 -4.66 -13.90 -7.38
CA ALA A 93 -4.46 -12.45 -7.44
C ALA A 93 -5.36 -11.76 -6.40
N PRO A 94 -4.84 -11.37 -5.24
CA PRO A 94 -5.64 -10.66 -4.23
C PRO A 94 -6.01 -9.28 -4.75
N TYR A 95 -7.24 -8.88 -4.53
CA TYR A 95 -7.66 -7.54 -4.90
C TYR A 95 -7.00 -6.48 -4.02
N ARG A 96 -6.90 -6.76 -2.73
CA ARG A 96 -6.46 -5.80 -1.73
C ARG A 96 -5.97 -6.52 -0.47
N ALA A 97 -4.99 -5.94 0.23
CA ALA A 97 -4.55 -6.38 1.55
C ALA A 97 -4.85 -5.29 2.57
N VAL A 98 -5.42 -5.66 3.70
CA VAL A 98 -5.83 -4.71 4.74
C VAL A 98 -5.25 -5.17 6.09
N TYR A 99 -4.64 -4.21 6.82
CA TYR A 99 -4.18 -4.45 8.17
C TYR A 99 -5.36 -4.42 9.15
N VAL A 100 -5.44 -5.45 9.99
CA VAL A 100 -6.45 -5.53 11.05
C VAL A 100 -5.73 -5.46 12.40
N PRO A 101 -5.92 -4.39 13.18
CA PRO A 101 -5.34 -4.29 14.53
C PRO A 101 -5.82 -5.44 15.41
N ILE A 102 -4.95 -5.90 16.33
CA ILE A 102 -5.27 -7.03 17.19
C ILE A 102 -6.52 -6.75 18.06
N GLU A 103 -6.72 -5.51 18.47
CA GLU A 103 -7.90 -5.13 19.23
C GLU A 103 -9.18 -5.32 18.44
N THR A 104 -9.15 -4.99 17.14
CA THR A 104 -10.29 -5.20 16.25
C THR A 104 -10.52 -6.70 16.02
N TRP A 105 -9.45 -7.46 15.80
CA TRP A 105 -9.54 -8.90 15.66
C TRP A 105 -10.18 -9.55 16.90
N ASP A 106 -9.68 -9.22 18.08
CA ASP A 106 -10.17 -9.76 19.35
C ASP A 106 -11.65 -9.42 19.58
N LYS A 107 -12.06 -8.22 19.19
CA LYS A 107 -13.46 -7.78 19.35
C LYS A 107 -14.43 -8.65 18.53
N TYR A 108 -14.08 -9.01 17.31
CA TYR A 108 -15.00 -9.68 16.40
C TYR A 108 -14.79 -11.18 16.28
N PHE A 109 -13.61 -11.70 16.59
CA PHE A 109 -13.24 -13.09 16.30
C PHE A 109 -12.78 -13.89 17.53
N LYS A 110 -12.68 -13.27 18.68
CA LYS A 110 -12.18 -13.91 19.90
C LYS A 110 -12.95 -15.17 20.27
N GLU A 111 -14.27 -15.19 20.06
CA GLU A 111 -15.15 -16.29 20.42
C GLU A 111 -15.15 -17.44 19.41
N ILE A 112 -14.49 -17.26 18.25
CA ILE A 112 -14.46 -18.26 17.20
C ILE A 112 -13.35 -19.30 17.44
N LYS A 113 -12.44 -19.01 18.35
CA LYS A 113 -11.30 -19.89 18.64
C LYS A 113 -11.71 -21.21 19.27
#